data_f369934f58f79aae57152a1d303a25cc
#
_entry.id   f369934f58f79aae57152a1d303a25cc
#
_cell.length_a   1.000
_cell.length_b   1.000
_cell.length_c   1.000
_cell.angle_alpha   90.00
_cell.angle_beta   90.00
_cell.angle_gamma   90.00
#
_symmetry.space_group_name_H-M   'P 1'
#
loop_
_entity.id
_entity.type
_entity.pdbx_description
1 polymer ?
#
loop_
_entity_poly.entity_id
_entity_poly.type
_entity_poly.pdbx_seq_one_letter_code
_entity_poly.pdbx_strand_id
1 'polypeptide(L)'
;TVMSTLGFGDITFQTDLGRAFSIVVLLSGMVFLLTLLPFMFIKFFYAPWIEAESRKRAPRELPKETRGHVILTSYDPVTMALIEKLDDHRIDYVLIESDFKRALELYDLGVRVAVGDIDDPDTYRRLRADQAALIAATNRDEINTNIAFTVRELSETVPILTTADSPYSEDILQMAGSTKVLMLYDILGRSLAAWTVGGDCRANIISRYGELIIAEFAAMGTPLVGKTLAESRLRESFGVNVVGVWDRGRFRIPHADTRIERTSVLLLAGSEKNLEAYDEIYSFYHICKLTADPVLIVGSGRVGDTIAQRFKERESPYLVIEKNPKRLQDEKHCVVGDAADIRTLQRAWIEKAPAALITTHDDATNIYLTKYLRSLRPDMQILSRANLERNVSTLHRAGADFVMSLATLGANAIYHYLINEDTSMLAEGLNIFRLKAPASLVGRNLAGSRIREMTDCSVVAIRDDGVLSVNPDPQMPIGAGAELILIGTDEGEKKFLQAFEA
;
A
#
# COMPACT_ATOMS: atom_id res chain seq x y z
N THR A 1 -24.37 58.06 -28.15
CA THR A 1 -23.98 58.77 -26.91
C THR A 1 -25.02 58.66 -25.81
N VAL A 2 -26.33 58.78 -26.06
CA VAL A 2 -27.41 58.59 -25.06
C VAL A 2 -27.45 57.13 -24.62
N MET A 3 -27.41 56.20 -25.54
CA MET A 3 -27.45 54.75 -25.26
C MET A 3 -26.25 54.25 -24.45
N SER A 4 -25.08 54.87 -24.58
CA SER A 4 -23.88 54.58 -23.81
C SER A 4 -23.72 55.40 -22.53
N THR A 5 -24.72 56.19 -22.15
CA THR A 5 -24.75 57.14 -21.01
C THR A 5 -23.69 58.25 -21.04
N LEU A 6 -22.92 58.39 -22.15
CA LEU A 6 -21.89 59.43 -22.32
C LEU A 6 -22.45 60.82 -22.55
N GLY A 7 -23.63 60.97 -23.18
CA GLY A 7 -24.48 62.15 -23.25
C GLY A 7 -23.77 63.52 -23.45
N PHE A 8 -22.98 63.70 -24.49
CA PHE A 8 -22.23 64.96 -24.74
C PHE A 8 -23.10 66.21 -24.83
N GLY A 9 -24.43 66.05 -24.99
CA GLY A 9 -25.37 67.18 -25.01
C GLY A 9 -25.47 67.98 -26.29
N ASP A 10 -24.73 67.65 -27.36
CA ASP A 10 -24.65 68.36 -28.59
C ASP A 10 -25.93 68.32 -29.43
N ILE A 11 -26.70 67.24 -29.26
CA ILE A 11 -28.00 67.09 -29.92
C ILE A 11 -29.01 66.65 -28.85
N THR A 12 -29.99 67.52 -28.56
CA THR A 12 -31.05 67.29 -27.61
C THR A 12 -32.43 67.43 -28.21
N PHE A 13 -33.38 66.63 -27.86
CA PHE A 13 -34.76 66.78 -28.25
C PHE A 13 -35.43 67.85 -27.41
N GLN A 14 -36.09 68.86 -28.12
CA GLN A 14 -36.75 69.97 -27.43
C GLN A 14 -38.23 69.65 -27.08
N THR A 15 -38.82 68.66 -27.74
CA THR A 15 -40.22 68.30 -27.54
C THR A 15 -40.35 67.24 -26.42
N ASP A 16 -41.48 67.20 -25.72
CA ASP A 16 -41.72 66.24 -24.63
C ASP A 16 -41.70 64.80 -25.18
N LEU A 17 -42.18 64.59 -26.41
CA LEU A 17 -42.16 63.26 -27.02
C LEU A 17 -40.71 62.80 -27.31
N GLY A 18 -39.85 63.75 -27.75
CA GLY A 18 -38.43 63.51 -27.96
C GLY A 18 -37.68 63.20 -26.64
N ARG A 19 -38.03 63.89 -25.54
CA ARG A 19 -37.46 63.62 -24.22
C ARG A 19 -37.87 62.24 -23.71
N ALA A 20 -39.16 61.86 -23.88
CA ALA A 20 -39.66 60.54 -23.55
C ALA A 20 -38.91 59.43 -24.36
N PHE A 21 -38.68 59.63 -25.64
CA PHE A 21 -37.90 58.74 -26.49
C PHE A 21 -36.46 58.62 -26.00
N SER A 22 -35.81 59.74 -25.59
CA SER A 22 -34.44 59.66 -25.01
C SER A 22 -34.36 58.85 -23.73
N ILE A 23 -35.38 58.89 -22.87
CA ILE A 23 -35.46 58.06 -21.67
C ILE A 23 -35.54 56.56 -22.02
N VAL A 24 -36.36 56.23 -23.02
CA VAL A 24 -36.49 54.83 -23.48
C VAL A 24 -35.17 54.32 -24.05
N VAL A 25 -34.48 55.15 -24.88
CA VAL A 25 -33.17 54.82 -25.43
C VAL A 25 -32.11 54.66 -24.34
N LEU A 26 -32.12 55.54 -23.33
CA LEU A 26 -31.21 55.44 -22.18
C LEU A 26 -31.44 54.17 -21.38
N LEU A 27 -32.67 53.85 -21.03
CA LEU A 27 -33.02 52.65 -20.28
C LEU A 27 -32.68 51.37 -21.06
N SER A 28 -33.00 51.34 -22.39
CA SER A 28 -32.65 50.20 -23.24
C SER A 28 -31.15 50.04 -23.38
N GLY A 29 -30.39 51.13 -23.49
CA GLY A 29 -28.92 51.10 -23.51
C GLY A 29 -28.32 50.62 -22.21
N MET A 30 -28.88 51.05 -21.09
CA MET A 30 -28.44 50.63 -19.77
C MET A 30 -28.68 49.12 -19.58
N VAL A 31 -29.85 48.60 -19.94
CA VAL A 31 -30.15 47.16 -19.88
C VAL A 31 -29.21 46.38 -20.81
N PHE A 32 -29.00 46.87 -22.05
CA PHE A 32 -28.11 46.21 -22.98
C PHE A 32 -26.65 46.17 -22.49
N LEU A 33 -26.09 47.29 -22.07
CA LEU A 33 -24.67 47.40 -21.68
C LEU A 33 -24.37 46.76 -20.34
N LEU A 34 -25.26 46.94 -19.34
CA LEU A 34 -24.99 46.45 -17.98
C LEU A 34 -25.45 44.99 -17.74
N THR A 35 -26.45 44.52 -18.51
CA THR A 35 -27.05 43.20 -18.27
C THR A 35 -26.82 42.26 -19.45
N LEU A 36 -27.25 42.63 -20.67
CA LEU A 36 -27.19 41.72 -21.82
C LEU A 36 -25.77 41.50 -22.31
N LEU A 37 -24.95 42.52 -22.41
CA LEU A 37 -23.60 42.41 -22.95
C LEU A 37 -22.67 41.58 -22.05
N PRO A 38 -22.59 41.80 -20.72
CA PRO A 38 -21.87 40.92 -19.83
C PRO A 38 -22.41 39.48 -19.84
N PHE A 39 -23.74 39.32 -19.87
CA PHE A 39 -24.35 37.98 -19.94
C PHE A 39 -23.99 37.25 -21.24
N MET A 40 -24.04 37.94 -22.38
CA MET A 40 -23.61 37.40 -23.67
C MET A 40 -22.12 37.06 -23.68
N PHE A 41 -21.27 37.92 -23.09
CA PHE A 41 -19.85 37.67 -22.99
C PHE A 41 -19.58 36.39 -22.15
N ILE A 42 -20.24 36.29 -21.00
CA ILE A 42 -20.11 35.10 -20.14
C ILE A 42 -20.58 33.83 -20.89
N LYS A 43 -21.76 33.89 -21.54
CA LYS A 43 -22.37 32.73 -22.20
C LYS A 43 -21.59 32.27 -23.46
N PHE A 44 -21.12 33.19 -24.29
CA PHE A 44 -20.54 32.84 -25.59
C PHE A 44 -19.02 32.80 -25.63
N PHE A 45 -18.33 33.44 -24.68
CA PHE A 45 -16.87 33.47 -24.64
C PHE A 45 -16.30 32.83 -23.38
N TYR A 46 -16.75 33.23 -22.19
CA TYR A 46 -16.15 32.83 -20.95
C TYR A 46 -16.51 31.39 -20.58
N ALA A 47 -17.78 30.99 -20.65
CA ALA A 47 -18.19 29.62 -20.31
C ALA A 47 -17.60 28.56 -21.27
N PRO A 48 -17.61 28.74 -22.63
CA PRO A 48 -16.93 27.80 -23.52
C PRO A 48 -15.42 27.74 -23.31
N TRP A 49 -14.79 28.88 -22.98
CA TRP A 49 -13.36 28.91 -22.68
C TRP A 49 -13.01 28.13 -21.43
N ILE A 50 -13.77 28.33 -20.33
CA ILE A 50 -13.60 27.53 -19.10
C ILE A 50 -13.83 26.03 -19.37
N GLU A 51 -14.86 25.69 -20.12
CA GLU A 51 -15.14 24.30 -20.48
C GLU A 51 -14.01 23.67 -21.30
N ALA A 52 -13.46 24.40 -22.28
CA ALA A 52 -12.33 23.95 -23.08
C ALA A 52 -11.07 23.78 -22.24
N GLU A 53 -10.81 24.68 -21.28
CA GLU A 53 -9.68 24.56 -20.34
C GLU A 53 -9.85 23.40 -19.37
N SER A 54 -11.07 23.20 -18.85
CA SER A 54 -11.39 22.07 -17.98
C SER A 54 -11.24 20.73 -18.69
N ARG A 55 -11.59 20.64 -19.98
CA ARG A 55 -11.39 19.42 -20.79
C ARG A 55 -9.91 19.08 -21.01
N LYS A 56 -9.01 20.06 -21.00
CA LYS A 56 -7.56 19.81 -21.07
C LYS A 56 -7.02 19.21 -19.77
N ARG A 57 -7.59 19.61 -18.63
CA ARG A 57 -7.18 19.12 -17.30
C ARG A 57 -7.62 17.70 -17.03
N ALA A 58 -8.79 17.29 -17.55
CA ALA A 58 -9.32 15.94 -17.43
C ALA A 58 -9.67 15.41 -18.83
N PRO A 59 -8.67 14.91 -19.58
CA PRO A 59 -8.87 14.40 -20.94
C PRO A 59 -9.72 13.14 -20.93
N ARG A 60 -10.30 12.82 -22.08
CA ARG A 60 -11.03 11.56 -22.32
C ARG A 60 -10.20 10.54 -23.09
N GLU A 61 -9.03 10.93 -23.55
CA GLU A 61 -8.14 10.09 -24.36
C GLU A 61 -6.68 10.41 -24.05
N LEU A 62 -5.82 9.43 -24.21
CA LEU A 62 -4.37 9.58 -24.09
C LEU A 62 -3.72 9.85 -25.47
N PRO A 63 -2.55 10.51 -25.49
CA PRO A 63 -1.76 10.70 -26.71
C PRO A 63 -1.47 9.35 -27.40
N LYS A 64 -1.39 9.36 -28.74
CA LYS A 64 -1.15 8.12 -29.54
C LYS A 64 0.19 7.46 -29.27
N GLU A 65 1.13 8.18 -28.73
CA GLU A 65 2.48 7.72 -28.37
C GLU A 65 2.56 7.04 -27.02
N THR A 66 1.52 7.17 -26.17
CA THR A 66 1.51 6.61 -24.81
C THR A 66 1.58 5.09 -24.85
N ARG A 67 2.56 4.51 -24.13
CA ARG A 67 2.80 3.07 -24.02
C ARG A 67 3.38 2.74 -22.65
N GLY A 68 3.19 1.52 -22.18
CA GLY A 68 3.79 1.04 -20.93
C GLY A 68 3.25 1.73 -19.68
N HIS A 69 2.12 2.43 -19.78
CA HIS A 69 1.46 3.09 -18.66
C HIS A 69 0.58 2.14 -17.87
N VAL A 70 0.23 2.55 -16.66
CA VAL A 70 -0.69 1.81 -15.76
C VAL A 70 -2.06 2.47 -15.80
N ILE A 71 -3.11 1.68 -15.98
CA ILE A 71 -4.51 2.14 -15.89
C ILE A 71 -5.06 1.75 -14.53
N LEU A 72 -5.55 2.74 -13.77
CA LEU A 72 -6.14 2.61 -12.44
C LEU A 72 -7.65 2.83 -12.56
N THR A 73 -8.45 2.01 -11.89
CA THR A 73 -9.92 2.05 -12.04
C THR A 73 -10.66 2.55 -10.80
N SER A 74 -9.95 2.87 -9.73
CA SER A 74 -10.51 3.45 -8.51
C SER A 74 -9.52 4.36 -7.81
N TYR A 75 -10.02 5.30 -7.03
CA TYR A 75 -9.22 6.15 -6.16
C TYR A 75 -9.49 5.77 -4.70
N ASP A 76 -8.75 4.81 -4.22
CA ASP A 76 -8.84 4.24 -2.88
C ASP A 76 -7.47 4.30 -2.16
N PRO A 77 -7.36 3.92 -0.88
CA PRO A 77 -6.09 3.97 -0.15
C PRO A 77 -4.94 3.20 -0.81
N VAL A 78 -5.23 2.05 -1.44
CA VAL A 78 -4.22 1.24 -2.14
C VAL A 78 -3.71 1.98 -3.37
N THR A 79 -4.63 2.50 -4.16
CA THR A 79 -4.31 3.24 -5.39
C THR A 79 -3.58 4.55 -5.08
N MET A 80 -3.94 5.25 -3.98
CA MET A 80 -3.21 6.45 -3.54
C MET A 80 -1.74 6.14 -3.24
N ALA A 81 -1.47 5.11 -2.46
CA ALA A 81 -0.10 4.69 -2.16
C ALA A 81 0.64 4.17 -3.42
N LEU A 82 -0.09 3.52 -4.34
CA LEU A 82 0.48 3.07 -5.62
C LEU A 82 0.87 4.26 -6.51
N ILE A 83 0.03 5.30 -6.58
CA ILE A 83 0.32 6.53 -7.35
C ILE A 83 1.61 7.18 -6.87
N GLU A 84 1.79 7.35 -5.55
CA GLU A 84 3.04 7.89 -4.98
C GLU A 84 4.25 7.07 -5.45
N LYS A 85 4.13 5.75 -5.43
CA LYS A 85 5.19 4.83 -5.85
C LYS A 85 5.47 4.89 -7.35
N LEU A 86 4.43 4.98 -8.19
CA LEU A 86 4.57 5.13 -9.65
C LEU A 86 5.25 6.46 -10.01
N ASP A 87 4.89 7.54 -9.33
CA ASP A 87 5.50 8.86 -9.53
C ASP A 87 6.99 8.87 -9.11
N ASP A 88 7.33 8.24 -7.99
CA ASP A 88 8.72 8.10 -7.50
C ASP A 88 9.61 7.38 -8.53
N HIS A 89 9.07 6.36 -9.20
CA HIS A 89 9.79 5.57 -10.21
C HIS A 89 9.58 6.07 -11.64
N ARG A 90 8.89 7.21 -11.82
CA ARG A 90 8.59 7.82 -13.13
C ARG A 90 7.84 6.90 -14.09
N ILE A 91 6.95 6.07 -13.56
CA ILE A 91 6.08 5.22 -14.35
C ILE A 91 4.81 5.99 -14.65
N ASP A 92 4.45 6.07 -15.94
CA ASP A 92 3.23 6.76 -16.35
C ASP A 92 1.99 5.98 -15.92
N TYR A 93 0.99 6.69 -15.44
CA TYR A 93 -0.30 6.13 -15.09
C TYR A 93 -1.45 7.04 -15.47
N VAL A 94 -2.65 6.51 -15.52
CA VAL A 94 -3.90 7.24 -15.66
C VAL A 94 -4.98 6.60 -14.79
N LEU A 95 -5.71 7.43 -14.05
CA LEU A 95 -6.86 7.02 -13.26
C LEU A 95 -8.15 7.29 -14.06
N ILE A 96 -9.04 6.31 -14.16
CA ILE A 96 -10.37 6.49 -14.74
C ILE A 96 -11.32 7.03 -13.67
N GLU A 97 -12.02 8.13 -14.00
CA GLU A 97 -13.07 8.70 -13.16
C GLU A 97 -14.26 9.09 -14.05
N SER A 98 -15.45 8.61 -13.70
CA SER A 98 -16.65 8.89 -14.49
C SER A 98 -17.23 10.28 -14.23
N ASP A 99 -17.16 10.77 -12.99
CA ASP A 99 -17.61 12.12 -12.63
C ASP A 99 -16.58 13.18 -13.02
N PHE A 100 -16.95 14.01 -13.98
CA PHE A 100 -16.09 15.08 -14.48
C PHE A 100 -15.64 16.07 -13.40
N LYS A 101 -16.53 16.39 -12.44
CA LYS A 101 -16.21 17.33 -11.37
C LYS A 101 -15.16 16.71 -10.43
N ARG A 102 -15.36 15.44 -10.07
CA ARG A 102 -14.40 14.70 -9.25
C ARG A 102 -13.07 14.51 -9.97
N ALA A 103 -13.09 14.28 -11.28
CA ALA A 103 -11.87 14.21 -12.08
C ALA A 103 -11.06 15.51 -12.02
N LEU A 104 -11.69 16.68 -12.06
CA LEU A 104 -11.02 17.97 -11.89
C LEU A 104 -10.45 18.14 -10.47
N GLU A 105 -11.19 17.74 -9.43
CA GLU A 105 -10.71 17.77 -8.05
C GLU A 105 -9.46 16.89 -7.87
N LEU A 106 -9.44 15.71 -8.48
CA LEU A 106 -8.29 14.81 -8.46
C LEU A 106 -7.10 15.36 -9.25
N TYR A 107 -7.37 15.97 -10.40
CA TYR A 107 -6.33 16.66 -11.17
C TYR A 107 -5.67 17.79 -10.36
N ASP A 108 -6.46 18.58 -9.64
CA ASP A 108 -5.95 19.67 -8.80
C ASP A 108 -5.12 19.14 -7.61
N LEU A 109 -5.32 17.87 -7.21
CA LEU A 109 -4.48 17.15 -6.24
C LEU A 109 -3.20 16.56 -6.87
N GLY A 110 -2.99 16.74 -8.18
CA GLY A 110 -1.81 16.22 -8.89
C GLY A 110 -1.98 14.83 -9.49
N VAL A 111 -3.18 14.23 -9.41
CA VAL A 111 -3.46 12.90 -9.98
C VAL A 111 -3.67 13.01 -11.49
N ARG A 112 -3.02 12.13 -12.26
CA ARG A 112 -3.25 12.03 -13.72
C ARG A 112 -4.55 11.26 -13.96
N VAL A 113 -5.59 11.97 -14.36
CA VAL A 113 -6.95 11.43 -14.48
C VAL A 113 -7.46 11.53 -15.92
N ALA A 114 -8.28 10.57 -16.31
CA ALA A 114 -9.07 10.60 -17.54
C ALA A 114 -10.54 10.36 -17.24
N VAL A 115 -11.42 11.09 -17.97
CA VAL A 115 -12.87 10.97 -17.81
C VAL A 115 -13.40 9.82 -18.66
N GLY A 116 -14.02 8.84 -18.02
CA GLY A 116 -14.63 7.68 -18.70
C GLY A 116 -15.31 6.74 -17.71
N ASP A 117 -16.16 5.88 -18.23
CA ASP A 117 -16.81 4.83 -17.45
C ASP A 117 -15.94 3.55 -17.43
N ILE A 118 -15.82 2.93 -16.29
CA ILE A 118 -14.96 1.74 -16.08
C ILE A 118 -15.53 0.45 -16.71
N ASP A 119 -16.79 0.46 -17.12
CA ASP A 119 -17.49 -0.62 -17.80
C ASP A 119 -17.74 -0.34 -19.30
N ASP A 120 -17.19 0.78 -19.83
CA ASP A 120 -17.29 1.13 -21.25
C ASP A 120 -16.02 0.72 -22.01
N PRO A 121 -16.09 -0.22 -22.99
CA PRO A 121 -14.95 -0.61 -23.81
C PRO A 121 -14.28 0.56 -24.53
N ASP A 122 -15.08 1.59 -24.95
CA ASP A 122 -14.53 2.75 -25.62
C ASP A 122 -13.62 3.60 -24.71
N THR A 123 -13.85 3.59 -23.41
CA THR A 123 -12.94 4.21 -22.44
C THR A 123 -11.55 3.57 -22.52
N TYR A 124 -11.47 2.24 -22.44
CA TYR A 124 -10.19 1.53 -22.51
C TYR A 124 -9.51 1.66 -23.87
N ARG A 125 -10.27 1.73 -24.97
CA ARG A 125 -9.73 1.99 -26.31
C ARG A 125 -9.09 3.36 -26.39
N ARG A 126 -9.75 4.40 -25.88
CA ARG A 126 -9.24 5.80 -25.82
C ARG A 126 -8.03 5.92 -24.90
N LEU A 127 -7.96 5.11 -23.83
CA LEU A 127 -6.84 5.04 -22.91
C LEU A 127 -5.74 4.06 -23.35
N ARG A 128 -5.86 3.48 -24.55
CA ARG A 128 -4.84 2.59 -25.11
C ARG A 128 -4.51 1.40 -24.24
N ALA A 129 -5.52 0.75 -23.72
CA ALA A 129 -5.39 -0.41 -22.84
C ALA A 129 -4.56 -1.54 -23.49
N ASP A 130 -4.59 -1.66 -24.81
CA ASP A 130 -3.78 -2.61 -25.60
C ASP A 130 -2.26 -2.37 -25.50
N GLN A 131 -1.84 -1.16 -25.11
CA GLN A 131 -0.45 -0.75 -24.94
C GLN A 131 -0.08 -0.50 -23.47
N ALA A 132 -1.01 -0.74 -22.55
CA ALA A 132 -0.77 -0.57 -21.12
C ALA A 132 0.14 -1.69 -20.59
N ALA A 133 0.99 -1.36 -19.61
CA ALA A 133 1.79 -2.34 -18.89
C ALA A 133 0.94 -3.14 -17.90
N LEU A 134 -0.08 -2.49 -17.32
CA LEU A 134 -0.97 -3.10 -16.33
C LEU A 134 -2.29 -2.34 -16.24
N ILE A 135 -3.37 -3.08 -16.01
CA ILE A 135 -4.65 -2.53 -15.54
C ILE A 135 -4.85 -3.02 -14.12
N ALA A 136 -4.91 -2.09 -13.16
CA ALA A 136 -5.11 -2.39 -11.75
C ALA A 136 -6.54 -2.03 -11.34
N ALA A 137 -7.34 -3.04 -11.00
CA ALA A 137 -8.73 -2.90 -10.59
C ALA A 137 -8.85 -3.26 -9.10
N THR A 138 -8.99 -2.23 -8.28
CA THR A 138 -9.06 -2.32 -6.81
C THR A 138 -10.46 -2.00 -6.27
N ASN A 139 -11.48 -2.20 -7.09
CA ASN A 139 -12.89 -2.05 -6.73
C ASN A 139 -13.43 -3.30 -6.00
N ARG A 140 -14.74 -3.35 -5.78
CA ARG A 140 -15.45 -4.55 -5.29
C ARG A 140 -15.45 -5.66 -6.35
N ASP A 141 -15.59 -6.89 -5.92
CA ASP A 141 -15.46 -8.10 -6.74
C ASP A 141 -16.33 -8.06 -8.00
N GLU A 142 -17.60 -7.61 -7.88
CA GLU A 142 -18.55 -7.55 -9.01
C GLU A 142 -18.09 -6.50 -10.06
N ILE A 143 -17.58 -5.38 -9.59
CA ILE A 143 -17.07 -4.31 -10.45
C ILE A 143 -15.78 -4.76 -11.14
N ASN A 144 -14.85 -5.37 -10.39
CA ASN A 144 -13.60 -5.90 -10.92
C ASN A 144 -13.86 -6.99 -11.97
N THR A 145 -14.90 -7.82 -11.76
CA THR A 145 -15.32 -8.83 -12.74
C THR A 145 -15.77 -8.17 -14.04
N ASN A 146 -16.60 -7.13 -13.95
CA ASN A 146 -17.07 -6.40 -15.13
C ASN A 146 -15.91 -5.70 -15.87
N ILE A 147 -15.02 -5.06 -15.14
CA ILE A 147 -13.80 -4.44 -15.71
C ILE A 147 -12.98 -5.49 -16.47
N ALA A 148 -12.74 -6.67 -15.88
CA ALA A 148 -11.96 -7.71 -16.52
C ALA A 148 -12.60 -8.19 -17.84
N PHE A 149 -13.91 -8.43 -17.86
CA PHE A 149 -14.63 -8.76 -19.08
C PHE A 149 -14.54 -7.66 -20.13
N THR A 150 -14.81 -6.41 -19.74
CA THR A 150 -14.75 -5.24 -20.64
C THR A 150 -13.39 -5.08 -21.30
N VAL A 151 -12.32 -5.23 -20.53
CA VAL A 151 -10.96 -5.16 -21.06
C VAL A 151 -10.64 -6.33 -21.98
N ARG A 152 -11.08 -7.54 -21.66
CA ARG A 152 -10.86 -8.73 -22.49
C ARG A 152 -11.57 -8.69 -23.85
N GLU A 153 -12.63 -7.90 -23.99
CA GLU A 153 -13.22 -7.61 -25.31
C GLU A 153 -12.24 -6.88 -26.25
N LEU A 154 -11.26 -6.15 -25.69
CA LEU A 154 -10.32 -5.32 -26.46
C LEU A 154 -8.93 -5.96 -26.58
N SER A 155 -8.47 -6.62 -25.55
CA SER A 155 -7.13 -7.22 -25.50
C SER A 155 -7.13 -8.51 -24.69
N GLU A 156 -6.69 -9.59 -25.33
CA GLU A 156 -6.51 -10.90 -24.68
C GLU A 156 -5.24 -10.96 -23.81
N THR A 157 -4.27 -10.07 -24.05
CA THR A 157 -2.90 -10.19 -23.52
C THR A 157 -2.52 -9.16 -22.46
N VAL A 158 -3.20 -8.00 -22.40
CA VAL A 158 -2.85 -6.97 -21.42
C VAL A 158 -2.98 -7.54 -19.99
N PRO A 159 -1.98 -7.36 -19.12
CA PRO A 159 -2.07 -7.80 -17.74
C PRO A 159 -3.18 -7.07 -16.99
N ILE A 160 -4.08 -7.84 -16.35
CA ILE A 160 -5.15 -7.31 -15.47
C ILE A 160 -4.91 -7.87 -14.08
N LEU A 161 -4.66 -6.97 -13.14
CA LEU A 161 -4.57 -7.31 -11.73
C LEU A 161 -5.82 -6.80 -11.03
N THR A 162 -6.50 -7.70 -10.32
CA THR A 162 -7.70 -7.38 -9.54
C THR A 162 -7.47 -7.67 -8.07
N THR A 163 -8.10 -6.89 -7.20
CA THR A 163 -8.25 -7.27 -5.79
C THR A 163 -9.51 -8.10 -5.61
N ALA A 164 -9.50 -9.02 -4.65
CA ALA A 164 -10.68 -9.77 -4.25
C ALA A 164 -10.96 -9.60 -2.74
N ASP A 165 -12.23 -9.41 -2.44
CA ASP A 165 -12.76 -9.27 -1.10
C ASP A 165 -13.08 -10.62 -0.45
N SER A 166 -13.38 -11.64 -1.28
CA SER A 166 -13.78 -12.97 -0.85
C SER A 166 -12.96 -14.05 -1.55
N PRO A 167 -12.56 -15.12 -0.84
CA PRO A 167 -11.90 -16.29 -1.46
C PRO A 167 -12.73 -16.91 -2.60
N TYR A 168 -14.06 -16.85 -2.51
CA TYR A 168 -14.95 -17.38 -3.54
C TYR A 168 -14.95 -16.58 -4.84
N SER A 169 -14.48 -15.32 -4.79
CA SER A 169 -14.40 -14.45 -5.97
C SER A 169 -13.14 -14.67 -6.78
N GLU A 170 -12.12 -15.34 -6.23
CA GLU A 170 -10.85 -15.54 -6.92
C GLU A 170 -11.04 -16.29 -8.24
N ASP A 171 -11.73 -17.42 -8.21
CA ASP A 171 -12.02 -18.22 -9.41
C ASP A 171 -12.86 -17.44 -10.44
N ILE A 172 -13.83 -16.66 -9.96
CA ILE A 172 -14.72 -15.85 -10.83
C ILE A 172 -13.89 -14.78 -11.54
N LEU A 173 -13.03 -14.07 -10.82
CA LEU A 173 -12.16 -13.03 -11.37
C LEU A 173 -11.15 -13.62 -12.37
N GLN A 174 -10.59 -14.79 -12.09
CA GLN A 174 -9.72 -15.50 -13.04
C GLN A 174 -10.48 -15.91 -14.31
N MET A 175 -11.69 -16.47 -14.18
CA MET A 175 -12.55 -16.80 -15.31
C MET A 175 -12.96 -15.57 -16.11
N ALA A 176 -13.13 -14.41 -15.47
CA ALA A 176 -13.38 -13.14 -16.15
C ALA A 176 -12.20 -12.60 -16.93
N GLY A 177 -11.01 -13.19 -16.75
CA GLY A 177 -9.80 -12.82 -17.48
C GLY A 177 -8.76 -12.03 -16.65
N SER A 178 -8.92 -11.95 -15.33
CA SER A 178 -7.86 -11.38 -14.48
C SER A 178 -6.60 -12.23 -14.57
N THR A 179 -5.47 -11.59 -14.82
CA THR A 179 -4.16 -12.27 -14.90
C THR A 179 -3.65 -12.60 -13.50
N LYS A 180 -3.93 -11.73 -12.54
CA LYS A 180 -3.57 -11.90 -11.13
C LYS A 180 -4.69 -11.40 -10.23
N VAL A 181 -5.04 -12.18 -9.22
CA VAL A 181 -5.98 -11.78 -8.16
C VAL A 181 -5.23 -11.63 -6.84
N LEU A 182 -5.43 -10.52 -6.15
CA LEU A 182 -4.80 -10.23 -4.85
C LEU A 182 -5.85 -10.25 -3.72
N MET A 183 -5.65 -11.13 -2.77
CA MET A 183 -6.45 -11.26 -1.56
C MET A 183 -5.86 -10.42 -0.43
N LEU A 184 -5.93 -9.08 -0.54
CA LEU A 184 -5.22 -8.17 0.37
C LEU A 184 -5.59 -8.35 1.84
N TYR A 185 -6.86 -8.56 2.15
CA TYR A 185 -7.32 -8.78 3.53
C TYR A 185 -6.83 -10.10 4.12
N ASP A 186 -6.71 -11.13 3.28
CA ASP A 186 -6.17 -12.42 3.70
C ASP A 186 -4.67 -12.35 3.95
N ILE A 187 -3.92 -11.68 3.04
CA ILE A 187 -2.48 -11.43 3.23
C ILE A 187 -2.24 -10.67 4.53
N LEU A 188 -2.98 -9.57 4.74
CA LEU A 188 -2.88 -8.76 5.96
C LEU A 188 -3.20 -9.56 7.22
N GLY A 189 -4.28 -10.34 7.21
CA GLY A 189 -4.69 -11.16 8.35
C GLY A 189 -3.67 -12.24 8.68
N ARG A 190 -3.12 -12.92 7.68
CA ARG A 190 -2.05 -13.92 7.87
C ARG A 190 -0.81 -13.32 8.50
N SER A 191 -0.35 -12.17 8.01
CA SER A 191 0.83 -11.50 8.53
C SER A 191 0.63 -11.03 9.97
N LEU A 192 -0.51 -10.42 10.28
CA LEU A 192 -0.83 -10.01 11.65
C LEU A 192 -0.91 -11.23 12.61
N ALA A 193 -1.49 -12.33 12.17
CA ALA A 193 -1.54 -13.56 12.97
C ALA A 193 -0.14 -14.13 13.19
N ALA A 194 0.75 -14.08 12.20
CA ALA A 194 2.13 -14.57 12.31
C ALA A 194 2.98 -13.73 13.30
N TRP A 195 2.72 -12.43 13.41
CA TRP A 195 3.47 -11.55 14.32
C TRP A 195 2.98 -11.55 15.76
N THR A 196 1.87 -12.23 16.03
CA THR A 196 1.25 -12.26 17.36
C THR A 196 1.91 -13.27 18.28
N VAL A 197 2.14 -12.91 19.54
CA VAL A 197 2.58 -13.86 20.60
C VAL A 197 1.53 -14.96 20.72
N GLY A 198 1.97 -16.23 20.56
CA GLY A 198 1.06 -17.37 20.46
C GLY A 198 0.58 -17.66 19.03
N GLY A 199 1.04 -16.86 18.05
CA GLY A 199 0.88 -17.09 16.62
C GLY A 199 1.85 -18.16 16.10
N ASP A 200 2.39 -17.96 14.89
CA ASP A 200 3.37 -18.91 14.33
C ASP A 200 4.71 -18.83 15.07
N CYS A 201 5.16 -19.96 15.60
CA CYS A 201 6.47 -20.08 16.24
C CYS A 201 7.60 -20.19 15.20
N ARG A 202 7.24 -20.28 13.93
CA ARG A 202 8.18 -20.41 12.82
C ARG A 202 8.41 -19.06 12.15
N ALA A 203 9.56 -18.92 11.53
CA ALA A 203 9.81 -17.77 10.67
C ALA A 203 8.77 -17.73 9.54
N ASN A 204 8.09 -16.59 9.41
CA ASN A 204 7.09 -16.37 8.37
C ASN A 204 7.80 -16.14 7.04
N ILE A 205 7.76 -17.12 6.14
CA ILE A 205 8.40 -17.00 4.82
C ILE A 205 7.64 -15.97 3.99
N ILE A 206 8.34 -14.90 3.63
CA ILE A 206 7.78 -13.81 2.81
C ILE A 206 8.26 -13.85 1.36
N SER A 207 9.44 -14.44 1.10
CA SER A 207 9.96 -14.58 -0.26
C SER A 207 10.81 -15.81 -0.43
N ARG A 208 10.76 -16.42 -1.64
CA ARG A 208 11.64 -17.50 -2.08
C ARG A 208 12.29 -17.14 -3.40
N TYR A 209 13.62 -17.24 -3.46
CA TYR A 209 14.37 -16.98 -4.66
C TYR A 209 15.42 -18.10 -4.87
N GLY A 210 15.05 -19.13 -5.62
CA GLY A 210 15.84 -20.35 -5.68
C GLY A 210 16.04 -20.95 -4.28
N GLU A 211 17.28 -21.07 -3.85
CA GLU A 211 17.63 -21.55 -2.51
C GLU A 211 17.59 -20.45 -1.43
N LEU A 212 17.53 -19.17 -1.83
CA LEU A 212 17.40 -18.06 -0.89
C LEU A 212 15.97 -17.94 -0.41
N ILE A 213 15.77 -18.00 0.89
CA ILE A 213 14.51 -17.75 1.56
C ILE A 213 14.67 -16.50 2.44
N ILE A 214 13.68 -15.64 2.39
CA ILE A 214 13.56 -14.48 3.27
C ILE A 214 12.34 -14.68 4.12
N ALA A 215 12.52 -14.52 5.43
CA ALA A 215 11.47 -14.73 6.39
C ALA A 215 11.49 -13.67 7.47
N GLU A 216 10.32 -13.39 8.03
CA GLU A 216 10.14 -12.50 9.17
C GLU A 216 10.01 -13.30 10.45
N PHE A 217 10.56 -12.75 11.53
CA PHE A 217 10.49 -13.37 12.84
C PHE A 217 10.35 -12.30 13.93
N ALA A 218 9.28 -12.37 14.70
CA ALA A 218 9.08 -11.50 15.85
C ALA A 218 9.98 -11.90 17.02
N ALA A 219 10.85 -11.02 17.46
CA ALA A 219 11.78 -11.30 18.55
C ALA A 219 11.10 -11.43 19.93
N MET A 220 9.88 -10.90 20.06
CA MET A 220 9.13 -10.92 21.31
C MET A 220 8.99 -12.36 21.86
N GLY A 221 9.32 -12.52 23.12
CA GLY A 221 9.22 -13.82 23.77
C GLY A 221 10.43 -14.73 23.59
N THR A 222 11.41 -14.37 22.79
CA THR A 222 12.64 -15.14 22.58
C THR A 222 13.80 -14.66 23.46
N PRO A 223 14.84 -15.48 23.66
CA PRO A 223 16.05 -15.07 24.36
C PRO A 223 16.94 -14.12 23.55
N LEU A 224 16.50 -13.71 22.35
CA LEU A 224 17.19 -12.70 21.53
C LEU A 224 16.97 -11.29 22.07
N VAL A 225 15.81 -11.04 22.71
CA VAL A 225 15.48 -9.71 23.26
C VAL A 225 16.54 -9.27 24.27
N GLY A 226 17.03 -8.04 24.06
CA GLY A 226 18.06 -7.41 24.88
C GLY A 226 19.49 -7.67 24.42
N LYS A 227 19.72 -8.64 23.52
CA LYS A 227 21.04 -8.89 22.92
C LYS A 227 21.28 -7.97 21.72
N THR A 228 22.53 -7.74 21.41
CA THR A 228 22.94 -7.21 20.11
C THR A 228 22.92 -8.31 19.06
N LEU A 229 22.93 -7.95 17.78
CA LEU A 229 23.03 -8.94 16.70
C LEU A 229 24.33 -9.74 16.77
N ALA A 230 25.45 -9.13 17.15
CA ALA A 230 26.69 -9.84 17.37
C ALA A 230 26.56 -10.87 18.50
N GLU A 231 25.96 -10.50 19.64
CA GLU A 231 25.73 -11.41 20.78
C GLU A 231 24.72 -12.52 20.44
N SER A 232 23.82 -12.32 19.49
CA SER A 232 22.83 -13.31 19.07
C SER A 232 23.46 -14.50 18.34
N ARG A 233 24.62 -14.32 17.68
CA ARG A 233 25.37 -15.31 16.88
C ARG A 233 24.51 -16.07 15.87
N LEU A 234 23.44 -15.47 15.35
CA LEU A 234 22.50 -16.12 14.44
C LEU A 234 23.17 -16.65 13.17
N ARG A 235 24.11 -15.87 12.62
CA ARG A 235 24.87 -16.30 11.44
C ARG A 235 25.80 -17.47 11.72
N GLU A 236 26.50 -17.46 12.84
CA GLU A 236 27.43 -18.54 13.21
C GLU A 236 26.71 -19.83 13.58
N SER A 237 25.58 -19.71 14.30
CA SER A 237 24.85 -20.87 14.84
C SER A 237 23.95 -21.53 13.81
N PHE A 238 23.34 -20.76 12.90
CA PHE A 238 22.30 -21.25 11.99
C PHE A 238 22.58 -20.96 10.53
N GLY A 239 23.59 -20.16 10.19
CA GLY A 239 23.82 -19.68 8.83
C GLY A 239 22.75 -18.68 8.36
N VAL A 240 21.97 -18.10 9.28
CA VAL A 240 20.92 -17.13 8.99
C VAL A 240 21.45 -15.72 9.17
N ASN A 241 21.25 -14.87 8.17
CA ASN A 241 21.65 -13.46 8.20
C ASN A 241 20.46 -12.59 8.57
N VAL A 242 20.64 -11.64 9.50
CA VAL A 242 19.65 -10.60 9.77
C VAL A 242 19.92 -9.45 8.82
N VAL A 243 19.04 -9.28 7.84
CA VAL A 243 19.20 -8.31 6.75
C VAL A 243 18.40 -7.04 6.99
N GLY A 244 17.45 -7.08 7.93
CA GLY A 244 16.64 -5.95 8.33
C GLY A 244 16.07 -6.14 9.73
N VAL A 245 15.71 -5.04 10.36
CA VAL A 245 14.97 -5.01 11.63
C VAL A 245 13.86 -3.98 11.52
N TRP A 246 12.65 -4.45 11.73
CA TRP A 246 11.51 -3.58 11.94
C TRP A 246 11.37 -3.26 13.42
N ASP A 247 11.26 -1.98 13.73
CA ASP A 247 11.08 -1.49 15.09
C ASP A 247 10.03 -0.39 15.09
N ARG A 248 8.87 -0.69 15.63
CA ARG A 248 7.73 0.23 15.69
C ARG A 248 7.44 0.91 14.35
N GLY A 249 7.31 0.11 13.26
CA GLY A 249 7.01 0.58 11.91
C GLY A 249 8.16 1.29 11.19
N ARG A 250 9.37 1.25 11.75
CA ARG A 250 10.56 1.78 11.09
C ARG A 250 11.49 0.65 10.70
N PHE A 251 11.74 0.54 9.42
CA PHE A 251 12.77 -0.36 8.92
C PHE A 251 14.17 0.23 9.16
N ARG A 252 15.07 -0.62 9.59
CA ARG A 252 16.51 -0.28 9.75
C ARG A 252 17.35 -1.43 9.22
N ILE A 253 18.41 -1.08 8.47
CA ILE A 253 19.47 -2.01 8.16
C ILE A 253 20.29 -2.20 9.43
N PRO A 254 20.38 -3.42 9.99
CA PRO A 254 21.02 -3.61 11.28
C PRO A 254 22.55 -3.64 11.16
N HIS A 255 23.22 -3.15 12.18
CA HIS A 255 24.65 -3.31 12.41
C HIS A 255 24.92 -4.37 13.50
N ALA A 256 26.17 -4.77 13.67
CA ALA A 256 26.54 -5.78 14.66
C ALA A 256 26.14 -5.41 16.10
N ASP A 257 26.16 -4.13 16.43
CA ASP A 257 25.79 -3.54 17.71
C ASP A 257 24.30 -3.21 17.85
N THR A 258 23.50 -3.42 16.78
CA THR A 258 22.05 -3.21 16.82
C THR A 258 21.44 -4.11 17.89
N ARG A 259 20.78 -3.49 18.88
CA ARG A 259 20.07 -4.20 19.94
C ARG A 259 18.72 -4.67 19.46
N ILE A 260 18.40 -5.92 19.77
CA ILE A 260 17.11 -6.54 19.50
C ILE A 260 16.16 -6.14 20.63
N GLU A 261 15.18 -5.32 20.31
CA GLU A 261 14.14 -4.88 21.24
C GLU A 261 12.98 -5.89 21.30
N ARG A 262 12.13 -5.75 22.32
CA ARG A 262 10.94 -6.59 22.46
C ARG A 262 9.99 -6.44 21.25
N THR A 263 9.95 -5.27 20.63
CA THR A 263 9.12 -4.92 19.47
C THR A 263 9.79 -5.17 18.14
N SER A 264 11.02 -5.72 18.14
CA SER A 264 11.74 -5.97 16.89
C SER A 264 11.16 -7.16 16.14
N VAL A 265 10.93 -6.98 14.83
CA VAL A 265 10.76 -8.07 13.88
C VAL A 265 12.04 -8.15 13.05
N LEU A 266 12.68 -9.32 13.12
CA LEU A 266 13.91 -9.59 12.39
C LEU A 266 13.55 -10.08 10.98
N LEU A 267 14.20 -9.52 9.97
CA LEU A 267 14.16 -10.03 8.62
C LEU A 267 15.36 -10.95 8.41
N LEU A 268 15.08 -12.23 8.24
CA LEU A 268 16.05 -13.29 8.15
C LEU A 268 16.25 -13.70 6.69
N ALA A 269 17.50 -13.85 6.26
CA ALA A 269 17.87 -14.41 4.97
C ALA A 269 18.71 -15.67 5.17
N GLY A 270 18.35 -16.76 4.49
CA GLY A 270 19.04 -18.03 4.61
C GLY A 270 18.54 -19.05 3.60
N SER A 271 19.15 -20.23 3.58
CA SER A 271 18.59 -21.39 2.88
C SER A 271 17.46 -22.03 3.69
N GLU A 272 16.64 -22.86 3.06
CA GLU A 272 15.57 -23.60 3.75
C GLU A 272 16.11 -24.38 4.96
N LYS A 273 17.21 -25.08 4.79
CA LYS A 273 17.89 -25.80 5.88
C LYS A 273 18.33 -24.88 7.03
N ASN A 274 18.79 -23.69 6.73
CA ASN A 274 19.20 -22.70 7.74
C ASN A 274 18.01 -22.20 8.57
N LEU A 275 16.88 -21.93 7.91
CA LEU A 275 15.67 -21.47 8.57
C LEU A 275 14.99 -22.59 9.36
N GLU A 276 14.99 -23.82 8.86
CA GLU A 276 14.52 -24.98 9.62
C GLU A 276 15.32 -25.19 10.91
N ALA A 277 16.65 -25.13 10.84
CA ALA A 277 17.50 -25.25 12.04
C ALA A 277 17.28 -24.09 13.03
N TYR A 278 16.99 -22.90 12.52
CA TYR A 278 16.59 -21.74 13.33
C TYR A 278 15.23 -21.99 14.01
N ASP A 279 14.25 -22.44 13.24
CA ASP A 279 12.90 -22.70 13.73
C ASP A 279 12.85 -23.81 14.78
N GLU A 280 13.62 -24.89 14.62
CA GLU A 280 13.70 -25.98 15.61
C GLU A 280 14.07 -25.46 16.99
N ILE A 281 15.00 -24.52 17.09
CA ILE A 281 15.45 -23.99 18.38
C ILE A 281 14.51 -22.91 18.91
N TYR A 282 14.10 -21.97 18.05
CA TYR A 282 13.31 -20.83 18.53
C TYR A 282 11.82 -21.16 18.70
N SER A 283 11.27 -22.13 17.95
CA SER A 283 9.92 -22.63 18.20
C SER A 283 9.76 -23.24 19.61
N PHE A 284 10.81 -23.86 20.15
CA PHE A 284 10.80 -24.36 21.51
C PHE A 284 10.54 -23.25 22.56
N TYR A 285 11.12 -22.08 22.39
CA TYR A 285 10.89 -20.98 23.32
C TYR A 285 9.48 -20.40 23.20
N HIS A 286 8.86 -20.48 22.03
CA HIS A 286 7.47 -20.08 21.82
C HIS A 286 6.48 -21.11 22.39
N ILE A 287 6.73 -22.41 22.22
CA ILE A 287 5.90 -23.49 22.79
C ILE A 287 5.85 -23.38 24.32
N CYS A 288 6.98 -23.06 24.97
CA CYS A 288 7.02 -22.86 26.43
C CYS A 288 6.23 -21.62 26.91
N LYS A 289 5.79 -20.74 26.00
CA LYS A 289 5.01 -19.54 26.29
C LYS A 289 3.62 -19.54 25.67
N LEU A 290 3.17 -20.64 25.07
CA LEU A 290 1.76 -20.84 24.76
C LEU A 290 0.99 -20.72 26.09
N THR A 291 0.52 -19.51 26.36
CA THR A 291 -0.40 -19.28 27.46
C THR A 291 -1.71 -19.96 27.08
N ALA A 292 -2.35 -20.65 28.03
CA ALA A 292 -3.73 -21.11 27.84
C ALA A 292 -4.73 -19.95 27.69
N ASP A 293 -4.23 -18.74 27.79
CA ASP A 293 -5.02 -17.51 27.76
C ASP A 293 -5.25 -17.04 26.32
N PRO A 294 -6.47 -16.61 25.96
CA PRO A 294 -6.82 -16.29 24.59
C PRO A 294 -6.21 -14.96 24.12
N VAL A 295 -5.81 -14.95 22.85
CA VAL A 295 -5.51 -13.72 22.10
C VAL A 295 -6.82 -13.01 21.75
N LEU A 296 -6.88 -11.69 21.92
CA LEU A 296 -8.06 -10.90 21.60
C LEU A 296 -8.01 -10.41 20.16
N ILE A 297 -9.09 -10.63 19.42
CA ILE A 297 -9.28 -10.11 18.06
C ILE A 297 -10.43 -9.11 18.13
N VAL A 298 -10.16 -7.83 17.89
CA VAL A 298 -11.16 -6.77 17.94
C VAL A 298 -11.66 -6.46 16.53
N GLY A 299 -12.88 -6.89 16.24
CA GLY A 299 -13.55 -6.78 14.95
C GLY A 299 -13.61 -8.11 14.19
N SER A 300 -14.82 -8.55 13.84
CA SER A 300 -15.14 -9.69 12.98
C SER A 300 -15.41 -9.18 11.56
N GLY A 301 -14.38 -8.61 10.97
CA GLY A 301 -14.36 -8.26 9.56
C GLY A 301 -13.43 -9.21 8.81
N ARG A 302 -13.24 -9.04 7.50
CA ARG A 302 -12.39 -9.90 6.66
C ARG A 302 -11.03 -10.21 7.28
N VAL A 303 -10.32 -9.19 7.78
CA VAL A 303 -9.02 -9.38 8.45
C VAL A 303 -9.15 -10.17 9.75
N GLY A 304 -10.14 -9.81 10.59
CA GLY A 304 -10.38 -10.49 11.87
C GLY A 304 -10.77 -11.95 11.67
N ASP A 305 -11.60 -12.24 10.67
CA ASP A 305 -12.02 -13.60 10.33
C ASP A 305 -10.84 -14.45 9.82
N THR A 306 -9.98 -13.87 8.97
CA THR A 306 -8.73 -14.55 8.54
C THR A 306 -7.83 -14.88 9.73
N ILE A 307 -7.66 -13.93 10.66
CA ILE A 307 -6.88 -14.16 11.88
C ILE A 307 -7.51 -15.28 12.72
N ALA A 308 -8.81 -15.19 12.99
CA ALA A 308 -9.53 -16.20 13.75
C ALA A 308 -9.41 -17.60 13.14
N GLN A 309 -9.54 -17.68 11.81
CA GLN A 309 -9.36 -18.94 11.08
C GLN A 309 -7.94 -19.50 11.27
N ARG A 310 -6.90 -18.65 11.21
CA ARG A 310 -5.52 -19.06 11.43
C ARG A 310 -5.27 -19.57 12.85
N PHE A 311 -5.82 -18.89 13.87
CA PHE A 311 -5.73 -19.36 15.25
C PHE A 311 -6.47 -20.70 15.45
N LYS A 312 -7.63 -20.85 14.79
CA LYS A 312 -8.39 -22.11 14.82
C LYS A 312 -7.62 -23.27 14.17
N GLU A 313 -7.01 -23.05 13.00
CA GLU A 313 -6.19 -24.06 12.31
C GLU A 313 -4.98 -24.52 13.15
N ARG A 314 -4.49 -23.66 14.04
CA ARG A 314 -3.35 -23.92 14.91
C ARG A 314 -3.74 -24.38 16.33
N GLU A 315 -5.04 -24.54 16.58
CA GLU A 315 -5.57 -24.85 17.90
C GLU A 315 -5.11 -23.85 18.99
N SER A 316 -4.79 -22.62 18.59
CA SER A 316 -4.36 -21.56 19.52
C SER A 316 -5.58 -20.85 20.09
N PRO A 317 -5.63 -20.58 21.42
CA PRO A 317 -6.79 -19.95 22.05
C PRO A 317 -6.96 -18.50 21.60
N TYR A 318 -8.18 -18.13 21.19
CA TYR A 318 -8.53 -16.77 20.80
C TYR A 318 -9.96 -16.43 21.20
N LEU A 319 -10.26 -15.12 21.30
CA LEU A 319 -11.60 -14.57 21.45
C LEU A 319 -11.78 -13.38 20.53
N VAL A 320 -12.89 -13.38 19.80
CA VAL A 320 -13.28 -12.26 18.91
C VAL A 320 -14.24 -11.35 19.68
N ILE A 321 -13.96 -10.06 19.68
CA ILE A 321 -14.86 -9.01 20.22
C ILE A 321 -15.52 -8.34 19.04
N GLU A 322 -16.84 -8.46 18.91
CA GLU A 322 -17.60 -7.85 17.82
C GLU A 322 -18.84 -7.13 18.36
N LYS A 323 -19.05 -5.90 17.87
CA LYS A 323 -20.16 -5.06 18.27
C LYS A 323 -21.49 -5.50 17.64
N ASN A 324 -21.43 -5.99 16.40
CA ASN A 324 -22.60 -6.44 15.64
C ASN A 324 -22.75 -7.96 15.69
N PRO A 325 -23.73 -8.51 16.44
CA PRO A 325 -23.88 -9.96 16.57
C PRO A 325 -24.16 -10.68 15.24
N LYS A 326 -24.69 -9.98 14.22
CA LYS A 326 -24.97 -10.57 12.92
C LYS A 326 -23.72 -10.93 12.09
N ARG A 327 -22.54 -10.43 12.51
CA ARG A 327 -21.27 -10.72 11.84
C ARG A 327 -20.52 -11.92 12.41
N LEU A 328 -21.00 -12.46 13.52
CA LEU A 328 -20.33 -13.57 14.20
C LEU A 328 -20.54 -14.89 13.43
N GLN A 329 -19.45 -15.56 13.11
CA GLN A 329 -19.46 -16.89 12.48
C GLN A 329 -19.36 -18.02 13.51
N ASP A 330 -18.73 -17.79 14.66
CA ASP A 330 -18.53 -18.77 15.73
C ASP A 330 -18.88 -18.15 17.09
N GLU A 331 -20.06 -18.54 17.63
CA GLU A 331 -20.53 -18.01 18.91
C GLU A 331 -19.69 -18.46 20.12
N LYS A 332 -18.94 -19.55 20.00
CA LYS A 332 -18.17 -20.10 21.13
C LYS A 332 -16.91 -19.29 21.45
N HIS A 333 -16.31 -18.68 20.42
CA HIS A 333 -15.08 -17.90 20.54
C HIS A 333 -15.33 -16.41 20.41
N CYS A 334 -16.56 -15.95 20.72
CA CYS A 334 -16.96 -14.58 20.52
C CYS A 334 -17.53 -13.92 21.76
N VAL A 335 -17.21 -12.64 21.94
CA VAL A 335 -17.79 -11.75 22.94
C VAL A 335 -18.51 -10.62 22.22
N VAL A 336 -19.85 -10.63 22.27
CA VAL A 336 -20.66 -9.53 21.71
C VAL A 336 -20.54 -8.31 22.61
N GLY A 337 -20.09 -7.20 22.05
CA GLY A 337 -20.01 -5.93 22.76
C GLY A 337 -19.04 -4.94 22.14
N ASP A 338 -19.02 -3.74 22.68
CA ASP A 338 -18.09 -2.70 22.29
C ASP A 338 -16.74 -2.92 23.02
N ALA A 339 -15.65 -2.97 22.27
CA ALA A 339 -14.31 -3.06 22.84
C ALA A 339 -13.87 -1.78 23.61
N ALA A 340 -14.63 -0.70 23.51
CA ALA A 340 -14.48 0.49 24.34
C ALA A 340 -15.14 0.35 25.74
N ASP A 341 -15.98 -0.68 25.95
CA ASP A 341 -16.58 -0.95 27.26
C ASP A 341 -15.72 -1.95 28.06
N ILE A 342 -15.25 -1.50 29.22
CA ILE A 342 -14.42 -2.34 30.12
C ILE A 342 -15.09 -3.67 30.49
N ARG A 343 -16.41 -3.70 30.62
CA ARG A 343 -17.16 -4.94 30.94
C ARG A 343 -17.09 -5.94 29.78
N THR A 344 -17.08 -5.46 28.54
CA THR A 344 -16.87 -6.30 27.36
C THR A 344 -15.47 -6.88 27.38
N LEU A 345 -14.45 -6.06 27.63
CA LEU A 345 -13.07 -6.48 27.72
C LEU A 345 -12.82 -7.48 28.87
N GLN A 346 -13.47 -7.28 30.04
CA GLN A 346 -13.38 -8.22 31.15
C GLN A 346 -13.99 -9.58 30.80
N ARG A 347 -15.15 -9.62 30.10
CA ARG A 347 -15.71 -10.88 29.58
C ARG A 347 -14.79 -11.56 28.56
N ALA A 348 -14.00 -10.77 27.84
CA ALA A 348 -13.01 -11.25 26.89
C ALA A 348 -11.64 -11.56 27.55
N TRP A 349 -11.54 -11.56 28.86
CA TRP A 349 -10.35 -11.90 29.64
C TRP A 349 -9.15 -10.98 29.37
N ILE A 350 -9.37 -9.69 29.19
CA ILE A 350 -8.33 -8.68 28.93
C ILE A 350 -7.18 -8.75 29.96
N GLU A 351 -7.47 -9.11 31.20
CA GLU A 351 -6.47 -9.16 32.27
C GLU A 351 -5.41 -10.24 32.05
N LYS A 352 -5.75 -11.30 31.30
CA LYS A 352 -4.87 -12.45 31.04
C LYS A 352 -4.37 -12.48 29.61
N ALA A 353 -5.05 -11.82 28.68
CA ALA A 353 -4.73 -11.86 27.26
C ALA A 353 -3.27 -11.46 26.99
N PRO A 354 -2.49 -12.29 26.26
CA PRO A 354 -1.10 -11.99 25.92
C PRO A 354 -0.98 -10.95 24.81
N ALA A 355 -1.97 -10.89 23.93
CA ALA A 355 -1.99 -9.98 22.78
C ALA A 355 -3.41 -9.54 22.42
N ALA A 356 -3.51 -8.39 21.75
CA ALA A 356 -4.72 -7.89 21.10
C ALA A 356 -4.43 -7.45 19.67
N LEU A 357 -5.27 -7.90 18.73
CA LEU A 357 -5.25 -7.50 17.33
C LEU A 357 -6.46 -6.60 17.05
N ILE A 358 -6.21 -5.37 16.66
CA ILE A 358 -7.25 -4.38 16.37
C ILE A 358 -7.41 -4.31 14.85
N THR A 359 -8.55 -4.82 14.35
CA THR A 359 -8.78 -5.06 12.92
C THR A 359 -10.00 -4.35 12.37
N THR A 360 -10.51 -3.32 13.08
CA THR A 360 -11.69 -2.60 12.61
C THR A 360 -11.37 -1.83 11.31
N HIS A 361 -12.40 -1.50 10.54
CA HIS A 361 -12.24 -0.81 9.25
C HIS A 361 -12.00 0.71 9.39
N ASP A 362 -12.09 1.27 10.59
CA ASP A 362 -11.94 2.70 10.86
C ASP A 362 -10.67 2.98 11.66
N ASP A 363 -9.73 3.72 11.07
CA ASP A 363 -8.44 4.04 11.69
C ASP A 363 -8.57 4.87 12.95
N ALA A 364 -9.57 5.76 13.03
CA ALA A 364 -9.82 6.57 14.25
C ALA A 364 -10.22 5.66 15.42
N THR A 365 -11.08 4.69 15.16
CA THR A 365 -11.45 3.64 16.12
C THR A 365 -10.24 2.79 16.51
N ASN A 366 -9.40 2.41 15.55
CA ASN A 366 -8.20 1.62 15.83
C ASN A 366 -7.22 2.39 16.72
N ILE A 367 -7.00 3.69 16.46
CA ILE A 367 -6.15 4.56 17.29
C ILE A 367 -6.72 4.67 18.70
N TYR A 368 -8.03 4.92 18.83
CA TYR A 368 -8.70 5.04 20.11
C TYR A 368 -8.58 3.75 20.95
N LEU A 369 -8.91 2.61 20.35
CA LEU A 369 -8.83 1.31 21.01
C LEU A 369 -7.38 0.93 21.36
N THR A 370 -6.41 1.22 20.49
CA THR A 370 -4.99 1.03 20.79
C THR A 370 -4.58 1.79 22.04
N LYS A 371 -4.94 3.07 22.11
CA LYS A 371 -4.62 3.91 23.29
C LYS A 371 -5.30 3.39 24.55
N TYR A 372 -6.55 2.99 24.44
CA TYR A 372 -7.32 2.47 25.57
C TYR A 372 -6.75 1.15 26.07
N LEU A 373 -6.53 0.17 25.20
CA LEU A 373 -5.96 -1.13 25.57
C LEU A 373 -4.56 -0.98 26.17
N ARG A 374 -3.72 -0.12 25.60
CA ARG A 374 -2.38 0.16 26.15
C ARG A 374 -2.44 0.78 27.55
N SER A 375 -3.45 1.61 27.85
CA SER A 375 -3.62 2.18 29.19
C SER A 375 -4.07 1.14 30.22
N LEU A 376 -4.86 0.15 29.80
CA LEU A 376 -5.32 -0.95 30.66
C LEU A 376 -4.22 -2.02 30.87
N ARG A 377 -3.47 -2.32 29.82
CA ARG A 377 -2.45 -3.37 29.81
C ARG A 377 -1.15 -2.86 29.17
N PRO A 378 -0.29 -2.21 29.97
CA PRO A 378 0.99 -1.69 29.47
C PRO A 378 1.94 -2.75 28.92
N ASP A 379 1.81 -4.01 29.37
CA ASP A 379 2.64 -5.16 29.06
C ASP A 379 2.15 -6.00 27.86
N MET A 380 0.86 -5.88 27.51
CA MET A 380 0.23 -6.67 26.45
C MET A 380 0.78 -6.29 25.07
N GLN A 381 0.97 -7.28 24.19
CA GLN A 381 1.26 -7.01 22.79
C GLN A 381 0.02 -6.45 22.08
N ILE A 382 0.16 -5.33 21.37
CA ILE A 382 -0.93 -4.73 20.59
C ILE A 382 -0.52 -4.62 19.14
N LEU A 383 -1.25 -5.32 18.28
CA LEU A 383 -1.12 -5.21 16.83
C LEU A 383 -2.33 -4.46 16.27
N SER A 384 -2.13 -3.63 15.27
CA SER A 384 -3.23 -2.90 14.64
C SER A 384 -3.08 -2.87 13.13
N ARG A 385 -4.21 -2.89 12.42
CA ARG A 385 -4.21 -2.52 11.02
C ARG A 385 -4.36 -1.01 10.88
N ALA A 386 -3.81 -0.47 9.80
CA ALA A 386 -4.12 0.86 9.28
C ALA A 386 -4.72 0.73 7.88
N ASN A 387 -5.69 1.55 7.54
CA ASN A 387 -6.17 1.66 6.16
C ASN A 387 -5.32 2.64 5.36
N LEU A 388 -4.90 3.73 6.01
CA LEU A 388 -4.11 4.80 5.42
C LEU A 388 -2.71 4.82 6.04
N GLU A 389 -1.69 4.91 5.19
CA GLU A 389 -0.29 4.95 5.61
C GLU A 389 0.00 6.06 6.64
N ARG A 390 -0.55 7.25 6.44
CA ARG A 390 -0.38 8.38 7.36
C ARG A 390 -0.79 8.10 8.81
N ASN A 391 -1.62 7.08 9.05
CA ASN A 391 -2.09 6.71 10.39
C ASN A 391 -1.17 5.71 11.10
N VAL A 392 -0.22 5.08 10.41
CA VAL A 392 0.74 4.12 10.98
C VAL A 392 1.52 4.73 12.13
N SER A 393 2.13 5.90 11.92
CA SER A 393 2.90 6.60 12.97
C SER A 393 2.04 7.00 14.16
N THR A 394 0.77 7.32 13.94
CA THR A 394 -0.17 7.68 15.01
C THR A 394 -0.56 6.46 15.83
N LEU A 395 -0.80 5.30 15.21
CA LEU A 395 -1.07 4.04 15.90
C LEU A 395 0.11 3.60 16.77
N HIS A 396 1.35 3.74 16.29
CA HIS A 396 2.54 3.48 17.11
C HIS A 396 2.64 4.44 18.31
N ARG A 397 2.36 5.75 18.12
CA ARG A 397 2.30 6.71 19.24
C ARG A 397 1.16 6.42 20.20
N ALA A 398 0.05 5.86 19.74
CA ALA A 398 -1.04 5.42 20.60
C ALA A 398 -0.66 4.19 21.46
N GLY A 399 0.36 3.43 21.03
CA GLY A 399 0.88 2.30 21.79
C GLY A 399 0.81 0.96 21.09
N ALA A 400 0.54 0.90 19.79
CA ALA A 400 0.67 -0.33 19.01
C ALA A 400 2.14 -0.74 18.91
N ASP A 401 2.43 -2.03 19.17
CA ASP A 401 3.75 -2.60 18.97
C ASP A 401 4.02 -2.83 17.48
N PHE A 402 3.00 -3.32 16.77
CA PHE A 402 3.05 -3.54 15.33
C PHE A 402 1.82 -2.91 14.65
N VAL A 403 2.06 -2.30 13.50
CA VAL A 403 1.01 -1.74 12.64
C VAL A 403 1.29 -2.20 11.22
N MET A 404 0.25 -2.63 10.52
CA MET A 404 0.34 -2.98 9.12
C MET A 404 -0.68 -2.18 8.30
N SER A 405 -0.20 -1.51 7.25
CA SER A 405 -1.02 -0.69 6.36
C SER A 405 -1.56 -1.50 5.20
N LEU A 406 -2.88 -1.50 5.02
CA LEU A 406 -3.52 -2.12 3.86
C LEU A 406 -3.13 -1.39 2.56
N ALA A 407 -3.03 -0.06 2.62
CA ALA A 407 -2.65 0.77 1.48
C ALA A 407 -1.29 0.40 0.94
N THR A 408 -0.28 0.41 1.79
CA THR A 408 1.12 0.12 1.41
C THR A 408 1.29 -1.34 1.00
N LEU A 409 0.65 -2.26 1.71
CA LEU A 409 0.65 -3.68 1.37
C LEU A 409 0.13 -3.91 -0.06
N GLY A 410 -1.03 -3.32 -0.39
CA GLY A 410 -1.63 -3.44 -1.72
C GLY A 410 -0.80 -2.76 -2.81
N ALA A 411 -0.32 -1.54 -2.55
CA ALA A 411 0.51 -0.80 -3.49
C ALA A 411 1.79 -1.54 -3.85
N ASN A 412 2.48 -2.10 -2.84
CA ASN A 412 3.68 -2.91 -3.04
C ASN A 412 3.39 -4.16 -3.87
N ALA A 413 2.29 -4.88 -3.57
CA ALA A 413 1.92 -6.08 -4.31
C ALA A 413 1.67 -5.80 -5.81
N ILE A 414 0.98 -4.70 -6.10
CA ILE A 414 0.69 -4.28 -7.48
C ILE A 414 1.97 -3.83 -8.19
N TYR A 415 2.80 -3.02 -7.52
CA TYR A 415 4.05 -2.52 -8.08
C TYR A 415 5.03 -3.64 -8.41
N HIS A 416 5.25 -4.60 -7.50
CA HIS A 416 6.12 -5.75 -7.75
C HIS A 416 5.63 -6.62 -8.91
N TYR A 417 4.32 -6.80 -9.01
CA TYR A 417 3.74 -7.49 -10.16
C TYR A 417 4.03 -6.75 -11.49
N LEU A 418 3.92 -5.41 -11.48
CA LEU A 418 4.17 -4.56 -12.65
C LEU A 418 5.61 -4.68 -13.18
N ILE A 419 6.60 -4.72 -12.29
CA ILE A 419 8.02 -4.79 -12.69
C ILE A 419 8.50 -6.21 -13.00
N ASN A 420 7.58 -7.19 -13.07
CA ASN A 420 7.89 -8.62 -13.34
C ASN A 420 8.92 -9.22 -12.37
N GLU A 421 9.03 -8.69 -11.19
CA GLU A 421 9.82 -9.36 -10.16
C GLU A 421 8.99 -10.50 -9.57
N ASP A 422 9.46 -11.74 -9.75
CA ASP A 422 8.98 -12.96 -9.06
C ASP A 422 9.23 -12.89 -7.54
N THR A 423 9.28 -11.69 -7.00
CA THR A 423 9.56 -11.39 -5.61
C THR A 423 8.26 -11.32 -4.85
N SER A 424 8.05 -12.28 -3.97
CA SER A 424 7.05 -12.15 -2.90
C SER A 424 7.38 -10.90 -2.08
N MET A 425 6.33 -10.17 -1.74
CA MET A 425 6.43 -8.95 -0.94
C MET A 425 7.31 -9.15 0.27
N LEU A 426 8.37 -8.38 0.35
CA LEU A 426 8.97 -8.03 1.62
C LEU A 426 8.09 -6.96 2.30
N ALA A 427 8.16 -6.84 3.60
CA ALA A 427 7.38 -5.90 4.39
C ALA A 427 7.49 -4.43 3.91
N GLU A 428 6.61 -3.57 4.38
CA GLU A 428 6.51 -2.15 4.01
C GLU A 428 7.87 -1.45 3.84
N GLY A 429 8.10 -0.87 2.64
CA GLY A 429 9.30 -0.07 2.35
C GLY A 429 10.60 -0.86 2.15
N LEU A 430 10.52 -2.17 1.94
CA LEU A 430 11.67 -3.03 1.71
C LEU A 430 11.55 -3.78 0.38
N ASN A 431 12.53 -3.59 -0.48
CA ASN A 431 12.61 -4.25 -1.78
C ASN A 431 13.75 -5.27 -1.81
N ILE A 432 13.52 -6.36 -2.55
CA ILE A 432 14.60 -7.17 -3.10
C ILE A 432 14.80 -6.70 -4.53
N PHE A 433 15.99 -6.34 -4.87
CA PHE A 433 16.33 -5.98 -6.24
C PHE A 433 17.58 -6.71 -6.72
N ARG A 434 17.63 -6.94 -8.01
CA ARG A 434 18.68 -7.70 -8.66
C ARG A 434 19.41 -6.81 -9.64
N LEU A 435 20.71 -6.80 -9.55
CA LEU A 435 21.54 -6.00 -10.43
C LEU A 435 22.75 -6.82 -10.85
N LYS A 436 23.14 -6.70 -12.11
CA LYS A 436 24.46 -7.18 -12.54
C LYS A 436 25.52 -6.37 -11.80
N ALA A 437 26.56 -7.05 -11.32
CA ALA A 437 27.62 -6.38 -10.60
C ALA A 437 28.22 -5.24 -11.43
N PRO A 438 28.10 -3.99 -10.98
CA PRO A 438 28.70 -2.85 -11.65
C PRO A 438 30.20 -3.04 -11.81
N ALA A 439 30.80 -2.52 -12.89
CA ALA A 439 32.23 -2.65 -13.16
C ALA A 439 33.11 -2.14 -12.02
N SER A 440 32.62 -1.15 -11.26
CA SER A 440 33.29 -0.56 -10.08
C SER A 440 33.42 -1.52 -8.89
N LEU A 441 32.60 -2.58 -8.86
CA LEU A 441 32.57 -3.60 -7.80
C LEU A 441 33.29 -4.89 -8.17
N VAL A 442 33.51 -5.13 -9.45
CA VAL A 442 34.16 -6.36 -9.93
C VAL A 442 35.59 -6.49 -9.34
N GLY A 443 35.87 -7.67 -8.80
CA GLY A 443 37.17 -7.98 -8.15
C GLY A 443 37.33 -7.48 -6.72
N ARG A 444 36.39 -6.65 -6.21
CA ARG A 444 36.34 -6.29 -4.79
C ARG A 444 35.66 -7.39 -4.00
N ASN A 445 36.05 -7.57 -2.74
CA ASN A 445 35.29 -8.40 -1.82
C ASN A 445 34.09 -7.63 -1.25
N LEU A 446 33.08 -8.32 -0.76
CA LEU A 446 31.85 -7.69 -0.23
C LEU A 446 32.15 -6.77 0.95
N ALA A 447 33.07 -7.12 1.85
CA ALA A 447 33.45 -6.27 2.97
C ALA A 447 34.10 -4.97 2.51
N GLY A 448 34.99 -5.04 1.52
CA GLY A 448 35.69 -3.89 0.95
C GLY A 448 34.84 -3.04 0.00
N SER A 449 33.70 -3.56 -0.46
CA SER A 449 32.79 -2.83 -1.35
C SER A 449 32.06 -1.69 -0.64
N ARG A 450 31.89 -1.78 0.69
CA ARG A 450 31.17 -0.83 1.55
C ARG A 450 29.74 -0.53 1.09
N ILE A 451 29.13 -1.47 0.34
CA ILE A 451 27.75 -1.31 -0.20
C ILE A 451 26.82 -0.92 0.92
N ARG A 452 26.85 -1.67 2.04
CA ARG A 452 25.93 -1.45 3.17
C ARG A 452 26.07 -0.06 3.80
N GLU A 453 27.31 0.43 3.95
CA GLU A 453 27.58 1.73 4.56
C GLU A 453 27.17 2.90 3.67
N MET A 454 27.33 2.73 2.34
CA MET A 454 27.09 3.80 1.37
C MET A 454 25.62 3.89 0.91
N THR A 455 24.91 2.77 0.93
CA THR A 455 23.61 2.69 0.26
C THR A 455 22.47 2.22 1.16
N ASP A 456 22.76 1.79 2.39
CA ASP A 456 21.80 1.13 3.27
C ASP A 456 21.17 -0.13 2.62
N CYS A 457 21.91 -0.82 1.72
CA CYS A 457 21.49 -2.07 1.11
C CYS A 457 22.34 -3.24 1.61
N SER A 458 21.71 -4.40 1.79
CA SER A 458 22.41 -5.64 2.15
C SER A 458 22.43 -6.60 0.99
N VAL A 459 23.62 -7.09 0.59
CA VAL A 459 23.75 -8.20 -0.35
C VAL A 459 23.41 -9.50 0.37
N VAL A 460 22.36 -10.18 -0.07
CA VAL A 460 21.84 -11.42 0.56
C VAL A 460 22.21 -12.67 -0.22
N ALA A 461 22.45 -12.54 -1.52
CA ALA A 461 22.98 -13.61 -2.34
C ALA A 461 23.75 -13.04 -3.53
N ILE A 462 24.64 -13.87 -4.09
CA ILE A 462 25.34 -13.60 -5.34
C ILE A 462 25.12 -14.80 -6.25
N ARG A 463 24.71 -14.55 -7.48
CA ARG A 463 24.70 -15.56 -8.53
C ARG A 463 25.87 -15.33 -9.46
N ASP A 464 26.77 -16.31 -9.56
CA ASP A 464 27.92 -16.30 -10.43
C ASP A 464 27.98 -17.61 -11.21
N ASP A 465 28.15 -17.55 -12.54
CA ASP A 465 28.14 -18.72 -13.43
C ASP A 465 26.96 -19.69 -13.20
N GLY A 466 25.76 -19.14 -12.89
CA GLY A 466 24.56 -19.92 -12.65
C GLY A 466 24.45 -20.53 -11.22
N VAL A 467 25.47 -20.43 -10.41
CA VAL A 467 25.48 -20.90 -9.03
C VAL A 467 25.04 -19.77 -8.08
N LEU A 468 24.00 -20.02 -7.29
CA LEU A 468 23.52 -19.07 -6.28
C LEU A 468 24.22 -19.31 -4.94
N SER A 469 25.00 -18.34 -4.49
CA SER A 469 25.60 -18.34 -3.15
C SER A 469 24.74 -17.52 -2.21
N VAL A 470 24.01 -18.19 -1.32
CA VAL A 470 23.20 -17.55 -0.28
C VAL A 470 24.10 -17.18 0.90
N ASN A 471 23.93 -15.96 1.44
CA ASN A 471 24.77 -15.42 2.51
C ASN A 471 26.28 -15.49 2.20
N PRO A 472 26.71 -14.89 1.07
CA PRO A 472 28.08 -15.01 0.61
C PRO A 472 29.10 -14.57 1.66
N ASP A 473 30.28 -15.20 1.65
CA ASP A 473 31.36 -14.83 2.53
C ASP A 473 31.76 -13.35 2.28
N PRO A 474 31.87 -12.52 3.33
CA PRO A 474 32.31 -11.13 3.19
C PRO A 474 33.63 -10.95 2.46
N GLN A 475 34.51 -11.95 2.46
CA GLN A 475 35.79 -11.95 1.77
C GLN A 475 35.71 -12.46 0.32
N MET A 476 34.55 -12.98 -0.10
CA MET A 476 34.33 -13.46 -1.46
C MET A 476 34.48 -12.31 -2.47
N PRO A 477 35.31 -12.46 -3.53
CA PRO A 477 35.40 -11.46 -4.59
C PRO A 477 34.13 -11.49 -5.47
N ILE A 478 33.70 -10.32 -5.91
CA ILE A 478 32.57 -10.18 -6.82
C ILE A 478 33.06 -10.48 -8.25
N GLY A 479 32.49 -11.49 -8.90
CA GLY A 479 32.83 -11.91 -10.25
C GLY A 479 32.40 -10.91 -11.33
N ALA A 480 33.07 -10.93 -12.47
CA ALA A 480 32.65 -10.16 -13.64
C ALA A 480 31.37 -10.79 -14.24
N GLY A 481 30.27 -10.04 -14.21
CA GLY A 481 28.96 -10.53 -14.68
C GLY A 481 28.12 -11.25 -13.61
N ALA A 482 28.63 -11.31 -12.38
CA ALA A 482 27.83 -11.81 -11.26
C ALA A 482 26.56 -10.96 -11.06
N GLU A 483 25.46 -11.61 -10.70
CA GLU A 483 24.22 -10.95 -10.32
C GLU A 483 24.17 -10.81 -8.81
N LEU A 484 24.06 -9.57 -8.32
CA LEU A 484 23.90 -9.27 -6.91
C LEU A 484 22.40 -9.25 -6.56
N ILE A 485 22.02 -9.93 -5.50
CA ILE A 485 20.68 -9.89 -4.94
C ILE A 485 20.76 -9.08 -3.65
N LEU A 486 20.12 -7.92 -3.65
CA LEU A 486 20.18 -6.95 -2.58
C LEU A 486 18.81 -6.79 -1.91
N ILE A 487 18.86 -6.43 -0.64
CA ILE A 487 17.70 -5.99 0.13
C ILE A 487 17.99 -4.57 0.60
N GLY A 488 17.05 -3.67 0.37
CA GLY A 488 17.13 -2.27 0.78
C GLY A 488 15.81 -1.55 0.66
N THR A 489 15.78 -0.30 1.12
CA THR A 489 14.64 0.59 0.89
C THR A 489 14.69 1.17 -0.52
N ASP A 490 13.58 1.77 -1.00
CA ASP A 490 13.54 2.49 -2.29
C ASP A 490 14.63 3.58 -2.35
N GLU A 491 14.90 4.25 -1.22
CA GLU A 491 15.97 5.23 -1.12
C GLU A 491 17.36 4.57 -1.19
N GLY A 492 17.52 3.40 -0.55
CA GLY A 492 18.73 2.60 -0.61
C GLY A 492 19.06 2.14 -2.02
N GLU A 493 18.07 1.67 -2.78
CA GLU A 493 18.22 1.31 -4.17
C GLU A 493 18.68 2.49 -5.03
N LYS A 494 18.03 3.66 -4.88
CA LYS A 494 18.42 4.90 -5.57
C LYS A 494 19.88 5.29 -5.24
N LYS A 495 20.29 5.20 -3.96
CA LYS A 495 21.69 5.44 -3.53
C LYS A 495 22.66 4.44 -4.16
N PHE A 496 22.25 3.16 -4.27
CA PHE A 496 23.09 2.14 -4.90
C PHE A 496 23.36 2.45 -6.37
N LEU A 497 22.29 2.72 -7.13
CA LEU A 497 22.40 3.09 -8.54
C LEU A 497 23.25 4.33 -8.75
N GLN A 498 23.09 5.35 -7.91
CA GLN A 498 23.92 6.57 -7.97
C GLN A 498 25.38 6.34 -7.60
N ALA A 499 25.68 5.44 -6.67
CA ALA A 499 27.02 5.23 -6.16
C ALA A 499 27.87 4.29 -7.05
N PHE A 500 27.23 3.35 -7.76
CA PHE A 500 27.93 2.26 -8.43
C PHE A 500 27.65 2.12 -9.93
N GLU A 501 26.51 2.65 -10.46
CA GLU A 501 26.14 2.62 -11.88
C GLU A 501 26.42 3.94 -12.62
N ALA A 502 26.97 4.96 -11.96
CA ALA A 502 27.31 6.24 -12.57
C ALA A 502 28.62 6.18 -13.36
#